data_ef5b42615477603d7b3290a58fb1c65d
#
_entry.id   ef5b42615477603d7b3290a58fb1c65d
#
_cell.length_a   1.000
_cell.length_b   1.000
_cell.length_c   1.000
_cell.angle_alpha   90.00
_cell.angle_beta   90.00
_cell.angle_gamma   90.00
#
_symmetry.space_group_name_H-M   'P 1'
#
loop_
_entity.id
_entity.type
_entity.pdbx_description
1 polymer ?
#
loop_
_entity_poly.entity_id
_entity_poly.type
_entity_poly.pdbx_seq_one_letter_code
_entity_poly.pdbx_strand_id
1 'polypeptide(L)'
;MYYLHNRVDNIESCAAHVSQMVPGARVGIAHGKMTEEELNPVWQHLLNGEIDILVCTTLIETGIDVRNCNTLIIEDADRMGLAQLYQIRGRVGRSGRKAYAYFTFRRDKTLTDIAQKRLSAIREFTAFGSGFRIAMRDLQIRGAGSLLGHSQHGHMEAVGYDLYVKMLGQAISRAPGSYTHL
;
A
#
# COMPACT_ATOMS: atom_id res chain seq x y z
N MET A 1 1.64 -10.67 13.20
CA MET A 1 2.31 -10.33 11.92
C MET A 1 1.32 -10.48 10.77
N TYR A 2 1.38 -9.58 9.78
CA TYR A 2 0.66 -9.75 8.51
C TYR A 2 1.56 -10.32 7.44
N TYR A 3 1.08 -11.30 6.71
CA TYR A 3 1.70 -11.87 5.51
C TYR A 3 0.74 -11.69 4.33
N LEU A 4 1.01 -10.72 3.47
CA LEU A 4 0.15 -10.39 2.34
C LEU A 4 0.46 -11.28 1.14
N HIS A 5 -0.49 -12.15 0.80
CA HIS A 5 -0.49 -13.01 -0.36
C HIS A 5 -1.72 -12.70 -1.22
N ASN A 6 -1.55 -11.95 -2.29
CA ASN A 6 -2.69 -11.39 -3.03
C ASN A 6 -3.30 -12.34 -4.07
N ARG A 7 -3.42 -13.63 -3.72
CA ARG A 7 -4.03 -14.67 -4.56
C ARG A 7 -4.90 -15.57 -3.69
N VAL A 8 -6.21 -15.48 -3.86
CA VAL A 8 -7.16 -16.29 -3.09
C VAL A 8 -7.03 -17.78 -3.42
N ASP A 9 -6.78 -18.12 -4.69
CA ASP A 9 -6.84 -19.50 -5.18
C ASP A 9 -5.79 -20.43 -4.57
N ASN A 10 -4.69 -19.90 -4.04
CA ASN A 10 -3.63 -20.68 -3.41
C ASN A 10 -3.22 -20.14 -2.02
N ILE A 11 -4.08 -19.36 -1.37
CA ILE A 11 -3.80 -18.77 -0.07
C ILE A 11 -3.62 -19.82 1.03
N GLU A 12 -4.39 -20.91 0.96
CA GLU A 12 -4.27 -22.04 1.89
C GLU A 12 -2.91 -22.74 1.76
N SER A 13 -2.44 -22.95 0.52
CA SER A 13 -1.12 -23.53 0.28
C SER A 13 -0.01 -22.60 0.78
N CYS A 14 -0.18 -21.28 0.63
CA CYS A 14 0.74 -20.30 1.17
C CYS A 14 0.76 -20.35 2.70
N ALA A 15 -0.39 -20.40 3.36
CA ALA A 15 -0.49 -20.50 4.80
C ALA A 15 0.13 -21.80 5.34
N ALA A 16 -0.09 -22.93 4.68
CA ALA A 16 0.54 -24.20 5.02
C ALA A 16 2.08 -24.12 4.90
N HIS A 17 2.59 -23.48 3.84
CA HIS A 17 4.02 -23.26 3.68
C HIS A 17 4.60 -22.36 4.78
N VAL A 18 3.93 -21.28 5.13
CA VAL A 18 4.32 -20.40 6.24
C VAL A 18 4.34 -21.17 7.56
N SER A 19 3.34 -22.00 7.84
CA SER A 19 3.32 -22.86 9.03
C SER A 19 4.50 -23.82 9.10
N GLN A 20 4.92 -24.37 7.98
CA GLN A 20 6.10 -25.25 7.90
C GLN A 20 7.40 -24.48 8.15
N MET A 21 7.51 -23.24 7.63
CA MET A 21 8.71 -22.41 7.82
C MET A 21 8.87 -21.89 9.25
N VAL A 22 7.76 -21.70 9.97
CA VAL A 22 7.76 -21.19 11.35
C VAL A 22 7.00 -22.16 12.26
N PRO A 23 7.61 -23.30 12.63
CA PRO A 23 6.98 -24.29 13.50
C PRO A 23 6.56 -23.66 14.84
N GLY A 24 5.33 -23.93 15.26
CA GLY A 24 4.78 -23.40 16.51
C GLY A 24 4.07 -22.05 16.39
N ALA A 25 4.16 -21.35 15.25
CA ALA A 25 3.36 -20.17 15.01
C ALA A 25 1.92 -20.54 14.64
N ARG A 26 0.95 -19.86 15.23
CA ARG A 26 -0.46 -20.02 14.92
C ARG A 26 -0.79 -19.18 13.70
N VAL A 27 -1.07 -19.84 12.57
CA VAL A 27 -1.33 -19.19 11.29
C VAL A 27 -2.84 -19.12 11.05
N GLY A 28 -3.36 -17.92 10.79
CA GLY A 28 -4.73 -17.70 10.35
C GLY A 28 -4.76 -17.25 8.88
N ILE A 29 -5.95 -17.36 8.27
CA ILE A 29 -6.19 -16.96 6.87
C ILE A 29 -7.34 -15.96 6.84
N ALA A 30 -7.21 -14.90 6.03
CA ALA A 30 -8.30 -13.96 5.74
C ALA A 30 -8.24 -13.49 4.29
N HIS A 31 -9.35 -13.57 3.56
CA HIS A 31 -9.41 -13.11 2.17
C HIS A 31 -10.79 -12.57 1.79
N GLY A 32 -10.86 -11.78 0.73
CA GLY A 32 -12.06 -11.05 0.33
C GLY A 32 -13.22 -11.89 -0.21
N LYS A 33 -13.06 -13.22 -0.36
CA LYS A 33 -14.17 -14.13 -0.68
C LYS A 33 -14.85 -14.71 0.56
N MET A 34 -14.30 -14.50 1.76
CA MET A 34 -14.92 -14.92 3.02
C MET A 34 -16.08 -14.00 3.37
N THR A 35 -17.12 -14.58 3.96
CA THR A 35 -18.24 -13.84 4.52
C THR A 35 -17.83 -13.09 5.80
N GLU A 36 -18.65 -12.14 6.24
CA GLU A 36 -18.41 -11.45 7.52
C GLU A 36 -18.44 -12.42 8.70
N GLU A 37 -19.30 -13.45 8.64
CA GLU A 37 -19.40 -14.48 9.67
C GLU A 37 -18.12 -15.33 9.79
N GLU A 38 -17.45 -15.58 8.67
CA GLU A 38 -16.16 -16.29 8.63
C GLU A 38 -14.98 -15.39 9.04
N LEU A 39 -15.03 -14.12 8.70
CA LEU A 39 -13.96 -13.15 9.00
C LEU A 39 -13.95 -12.71 10.46
N ASN A 40 -15.12 -12.52 11.07
CA ASN A 40 -15.23 -12.02 12.44
C ASN A 40 -14.45 -12.86 13.46
N PRO A 41 -14.56 -14.21 13.50
CA PRO A 41 -13.74 -15.02 14.39
C PRO A 41 -12.25 -14.86 14.15
N VAL A 42 -11.79 -14.76 12.88
CA VAL A 42 -10.38 -14.59 12.55
C VAL A 42 -9.84 -13.29 13.12
N TRP A 43 -10.61 -12.20 13.00
CA TRP A 43 -10.24 -10.90 13.57
C TRP A 43 -10.19 -10.93 15.09
N GLN A 44 -11.16 -11.59 15.75
CA GLN A 44 -11.17 -11.74 17.20
C GLN A 44 -9.95 -12.53 17.68
N HIS A 45 -9.63 -13.65 17.06
CA HIS A 45 -8.46 -14.46 17.40
C HIS A 45 -7.15 -13.67 17.18
N LEU A 46 -7.07 -12.84 16.12
CA LEU A 46 -5.91 -11.98 15.87
C LEU A 46 -5.77 -10.89 16.94
N LEU A 47 -6.88 -10.25 17.32
CA LEU A 47 -6.90 -9.21 18.35
C LEU A 47 -6.55 -9.77 19.74
N ASN A 48 -7.01 -10.95 20.07
CA ASN A 48 -6.72 -11.66 21.31
C ASN A 48 -5.29 -12.23 21.35
N GLY A 49 -4.53 -12.15 20.24
CA GLY A 49 -3.19 -12.73 20.16
C GLY A 49 -3.17 -14.24 20.05
N GLU A 50 -4.25 -14.85 19.59
CA GLU A 50 -4.37 -16.29 19.33
C GLU A 50 -3.86 -16.67 17.93
N ILE A 51 -3.69 -15.67 17.04
CA ILE A 51 -3.05 -15.80 15.73
C ILE A 51 -1.75 -15.00 15.76
N ASP A 52 -0.64 -15.64 15.44
CA ASP A 52 0.68 -15.02 15.37
C ASP A 52 0.97 -14.46 13.98
N ILE A 53 0.54 -15.18 12.94
CA ILE A 53 0.71 -14.82 11.53
C ILE A 53 -0.64 -14.89 10.84
N LEU A 54 -1.10 -13.76 10.29
CA LEU A 54 -2.27 -13.73 9.42
C LEU A 54 -1.83 -13.68 7.96
N VAL A 55 -2.07 -14.76 7.22
CA VAL A 55 -1.92 -14.80 5.77
C VAL A 55 -3.20 -14.23 5.15
N CYS A 56 -3.09 -13.15 4.40
CA CYS A 56 -4.27 -12.43 3.92
C CYS A 56 -4.06 -11.81 2.54
N THR A 57 -5.18 -11.49 1.88
CA THR A 57 -5.19 -10.63 0.70
C THR A 57 -5.18 -9.15 1.11
N THR A 58 -5.37 -8.23 0.16
CA THR A 58 -5.50 -6.78 0.40
C THR A 58 -6.68 -6.39 1.31
N LEU A 59 -7.45 -7.36 1.79
CA LEU A 59 -8.52 -7.17 2.77
C LEU A 59 -8.09 -6.36 4.01
N ILE A 60 -6.81 -6.41 4.39
CA ILE A 60 -6.28 -5.62 5.51
C ILE A 60 -6.43 -4.10 5.31
N GLU A 61 -6.74 -3.64 4.10
CA GLU A 61 -7.04 -2.24 3.81
C GLU A 61 -8.38 -1.79 4.45
N THR A 62 -9.27 -2.72 4.80
CA THR A 62 -10.63 -2.45 5.26
C THR A 62 -10.77 -1.91 6.69
N GLY A 63 -9.69 -1.64 7.40
CA GLY A 63 -9.73 -0.72 8.54
C GLY A 63 -9.66 -1.31 9.94
N ILE A 64 -9.46 -2.61 10.13
CA ILE A 64 -9.30 -3.18 11.47
C ILE A 64 -7.95 -2.74 12.07
N ASP A 65 -8.02 -2.14 13.26
CA ASP A 65 -6.84 -1.64 13.99
C ASP A 65 -6.26 -2.72 14.89
N VAL A 66 -5.28 -3.47 14.39
CA VAL A 66 -4.54 -4.46 15.18
C VAL A 66 -3.25 -3.84 15.71
N ARG A 67 -3.36 -3.24 16.90
CA ARG A 67 -2.24 -2.51 17.55
C ARG A 67 -1.00 -3.36 17.79
N ASN A 68 -1.16 -4.65 18.04
CA ASN A 68 -0.05 -5.57 18.31
C ASN A 68 0.67 -6.05 17.04
N CYS A 69 0.20 -5.69 15.85
CA CYS A 69 0.84 -6.07 14.61
C CYS A 69 1.99 -5.10 14.28
N ASN A 70 3.22 -5.59 14.39
CA ASN A 70 4.43 -4.80 14.14
C ASN A 70 5.22 -5.24 12.91
N THR A 71 4.82 -6.31 12.24
CA THR A 71 5.53 -6.85 11.09
C THR A 71 4.57 -7.11 9.94
N LEU A 72 4.98 -6.67 8.76
CA LEU A 72 4.26 -6.83 7.50
C LEU A 72 5.22 -7.41 6.45
N ILE A 73 4.81 -8.48 5.79
CA ILE A 73 5.48 -9.02 4.60
C ILE A 73 4.50 -8.93 3.44
N ILE A 74 4.94 -8.41 2.30
CA ILE A 74 4.12 -8.30 1.08
C ILE A 74 4.81 -9.06 -0.04
N GLU A 75 4.16 -10.10 -0.55
CA GLU A 75 4.62 -10.83 -1.73
C GLU A 75 4.27 -10.10 -3.02
N ASP A 76 5.11 -10.30 -4.05
CA ASP A 76 4.93 -9.71 -5.39
C ASP A 76 4.64 -8.19 -5.32
N ALA A 77 5.29 -7.46 -4.40
CA ALA A 77 5.06 -6.02 -4.15
C ALA A 77 5.31 -5.15 -5.40
N ASP A 78 6.11 -5.64 -6.34
CA ASP A 78 6.37 -5.00 -7.64
C ASP A 78 5.12 -4.88 -8.52
N ARG A 79 4.06 -5.65 -8.23
CA ARG A 79 2.78 -5.62 -8.94
C ARG A 79 1.77 -4.64 -8.34
N MET A 80 2.06 -4.08 -7.19
CA MET A 80 1.14 -3.22 -6.45
C MET A 80 1.37 -1.75 -6.76
N GLY A 81 0.32 -0.96 -6.65
CA GLY A 81 0.39 0.49 -6.77
C GLY A 81 1.07 1.15 -5.56
N LEU A 82 1.74 2.30 -5.77
CA LEU A 82 2.44 3.00 -4.69
C LEU A 82 1.49 3.43 -3.56
N ALA A 83 0.32 3.96 -3.90
CA ALA A 83 -0.70 4.35 -2.92
C ALA A 83 -1.17 3.15 -2.09
N GLN A 84 -1.38 1.99 -2.74
CA GLN A 84 -1.78 0.76 -2.08
C GLN A 84 -0.70 0.26 -1.12
N LEU A 85 0.55 0.19 -1.55
CA LEU A 85 1.70 -0.17 -0.70
C LEU A 85 1.80 0.75 0.54
N TYR A 86 1.55 2.05 0.35
CA TYR A 86 1.56 3.01 1.44
C TYR A 86 0.43 2.77 2.45
N GLN A 87 -0.79 2.53 1.97
CA GLN A 87 -1.95 2.24 2.83
C GLN A 87 -1.74 0.97 3.65
N ILE A 88 -1.27 -0.11 3.01
CA ILE A 88 -1.00 -1.39 3.67
C ILE A 88 0.13 -1.24 4.69
N ARG A 89 1.21 -0.54 4.36
CA ARG A 89 2.29 -0.24 5.31
C ARG A 89 1.77 0.49 6.55
N GLY A 90 0.80 1.38 6.39
CA GLY A 90 0.15 2.11 7.48
C GLY A 90 -0.67 1.23 8.44
N ARG A 91 -0.80 -0.07 8.18
CA ARG A 91 -1.50 -1.02 9.05
C ARG A 91 -0.62 -1.60 10.15
N VAL A 92 0.68 -1.38 10.14
CA VAL A 92 1.62 -1.79 11.18
C VAL A 92 2.25 -0.58 11.86
N GLY A 93 2.72 -0.76 13.10
CA GLY A 93 3.41 0.30 13.85
C GLY A 93 2.50 1.30 14.56
N ARG A 94 1.25 0.96 14.82
CA ARG A 94 0.28 1.85 15.47
C ARG A 94 0.37 1.91 17.00
N SER A 95 1.21 1.09 17.60
CA SER A 95 1.36 0.97 19.07
C SER A 95 2.54 1.74 19.67
N GLY A 96 3.18 2.64 18.92
CA GLY A 96 4.41 3.31 19.34
C GLY A 96 5.65 2.40 19.33
N ARG A 97 5.51 1.12 19.00
CA ARG A 97 6.62 0.17 18.85
C ARG A 97 7.19 0.25 17.43
N LYS A 98 8.49 -0.04 17.30
CA LYS A 98 9.14 -0.15 16.00
C LYS A 98 8.46 -1.22 15.16
N ALA A 99 8.10 -0.86 13.92
CA ALA A 99 7.49 -1.77 12.96
C ALA A 99 8.38 -1.99 11.76
N TYR A 100 8.19 -3.14 11.12
CA TYR A 100 8.95 -3.57 9.97
C TYR A 100 8.00 -3.92 8.84
N ALA A 101 8.30 -3.44 7.63
CA ALA A 101 7.58 -3.80 6.42
C ALA A 101 8.58 -4.31 5.37
N TYR A 102 8.36 -5.52 4.90
CA TYR A 102 9.18 -6.19 3.89
C TYR A 102 8.39 -6.26 2.59
N PHE A 103 8.94 -5.67 1.54
CA PHE A 103 8.37 -5.68 0.19
C PHE A 103 9.18 -6.67 -0.63
N THR A 104 8.63 -7.85 -0.92
CA THR A 104 9.33 -8.90 -1.63
C THR A 104 8.89 -8.99 -3.08
N PHE A 105 9.77 -9.46 -3.92
CA PHE A 105 9.54 -9.77 -5.33
C PHE A 105 10.38 -10.98 -5.72
N ARG A 106 10.04 -11.63 -6.82
CA ARG A 106 10.73 -12.84 -7.27
C ARG A 106 12.16 -12.53 -7.67
N ARG A 107 13.10 -13.37 -7.21
CA ARG A 107 14.54 -13.18 -7.43
C ARG A 107 14.94 -13.27 -8.91
N ASP A 108 14.24 -14.09 -9.67
CA ASP A 108 14.44 -14.34 -11.10
C ASP A 108 13.79 -13.31 -12.02
N LYS A 109 13.10 -12.33 -11.45
CA LYS A 109 12.34 -11.33 -12.19
C LYS A 109 13.09 -9.99 -12.26
N THR A 110 13.33 -9.52 -13.47
CA THR A 110 13.76 -8.14 -13.68
C THR A 110 12.59 -7.19 -13.38
N LEU A 111 12.80 -6.27 -12.46
CA LEU A 111 11.83 -5.23 -12.16
C LEU A 111 11.69 -4.26 -13.33
N THR A 112 10.46 -3.87 -13.64
CA THR A 112 10.24 -2.75 -14.57
C THR A 112 10.68 -1.43 -13.91
N ASP A 113 11.06 -0.44 -14.71
CA ASP A 113 11.45 0.90 -14.20
C ASP A 113 10.37 1.51 -13.30
N ILE A 114 9.10 1.31 -13.64
CA ILE A 114 7.96 1.77 -12.85
C ILE A 114 7.91 1.06 -11.49
N ALA A 115 8.07 -0.26 -11.46
CA ALA A 115 8.08 -1.02 -10.20
C ALA A 115 9.26 -0.61 -9.31
N GLN A 116 10.44 -0.42 -9.89
CA GLN A 116 11.62 0.03 -9.18
C GLN A 116 11.44 1.42 -8.57
N LYS A 117 10.87 2.37 -9.34
CA LYS A 117 10.55 3.73 -8.85
C LYS A 117 9.55 3.69 -7.69
N ARG A 118 8.50 2.85 -7.77
CA ARG A 118 7.52 2.67 -6.68
C ARG A 118 8.15 2.11 -5.41
N LEU A 119 8.92 1.03 -5.53
CA LEU A 119 9.60 0.41 -4.38
C LEU A 119 10.64 1.34 -3.75
N SER A 120 11.34 2.13 -4.54
CA SER A 120 12.25 3.16 -4.04
C SER A 120 11.50 4.26 -3.30
N ALA A 121 10.39 4.75 -3.84
CA ALA A 121 9.57 5.77 -3.20
C ALA A 121 9.00 5.31 -1.86
N ILE A 122 8.45 4.08 -1.76
CA ILE A 122 7.90 3.58 -0.50
C ILE A 122 8.99 3.40 0.57
N ARG A 123 10.24 3.14 0.19
CA ARG A 123 11.38 3.06 1.09
C ARG A 123 11.86 4.45 1.55
N GLU A 124 11.81 5.45 0.68
CA GLU A 124 12.22 6.82 0.97
C GLU A 124 11.25 7.53 1.92
N PHE A 125 9.96 7.41 1.67
CA PHE A 125 8.93 8.11 2.44
C PHE A 125 8.51 7.32 3.69
N THR A 126 9.40 7.21 4.67
CA THR A 126 9.15 6.46 5.92
C THR A 126 8.45 7.28 6.99
N ALA A 127 8.48 8.61 6.91
CA ALA A 127 7.88 9.48 7.91
C ALA A 127 6.35 9.41 7.93
N PHE A 128 5.76 9.53 9.12
CA PHE A 128 4.32 9.67 9.29
C PHE A 128 3.82 10.91 8.53
N GLY A 129 2.62 10.84 7.93
CA GLY A 129 2.04 11.97 7.21
C GLY A 129 2.56 12.16 5.77
N SER A 130 3.38 11.23 5.26
CA SER A 130 3.89 11.29 3.88
C SER A 130 2.84 11.02 2.79
N GLY A 131 1.55 10.88 3.13
CA GLY A 131 0.48 10.52 2.19
C GLY A 131 0.41 11.45 0.98
N PHE A 132 0.50 12.75 1.20
CA PHE A 132 0.53 13.73 0.11
C PHE A 132 1.74 13.54 -0.81
N ARG A 133 2.94 13.36 -0.25
CA ARG A 133 4.17 13.11 -1.02
C ARG A 133 4.08 11.82 -1.83
N ILE A 134 3.50 10.79 -1.26
CA ILE A 134 3.27 9.51 -1.93
C ILE A 134 2.30 9.69 -3.10
N ALA A 135 1.18 10.40 -2.92
CA ALA A 135 0.22 10.67 -3.97
C ALA A 135 0.87 11.45 -5.13
N MET A 136 1.67 12.45 -4.81
CA MET A 136 2.42 13.25 -5.79
C MET A 136 3.45 12.40 -6.54
N ARG A 137 4.17 11.53 -5.81
CA ARG A 137 5.15 10.63 -6.42
C ARG A 137 4.51 9.57 -7.31
N ASP A 138 3.35 9.03 -6.90
CA ASP A 138 2.60 8.09 -7.73
C ASP A 138 2.12 8.74 -9.03
N LEU A 139 1.66 9.99 -8.96
CA LEU A 139 1.27 10.77 -10.13
C LEU A 139 2.47 10.99 -11.09
N GLN A 140 3.63 11.34 -10.57
CA GLN A 140 4.87 11.50 -11.36
C GLN A 140 5.28 10.18 -12.03
N ILE A 141 5.21 9.05 -11.32
CA ILE A 141 5.60 7.72 -11.82
C ILE A 141 4.63 7.25 -12.92
N ARG A 142 3.34 7.49 -12.77
CA ARG A 142 2.32 7.16 -13.79
C ARG A 142 2.40 8.04 -15.03
N GLY A 143 3.07 9.18 -14.91
CA GLY A 143 3.03 10.24 -15.90
C GLY A 143 1.73 11.06 -15.77
N ALA A 144 1.87 12.31 -15.49
CA ALA A 144 0.74 13.23 -15.30
C ALA A 144 -0.16 13.38 -16.53
N GLY A 145 0.31 12.97 -17.71
CA GLY A 145 -0.47 12.95 -18.96
C GLY A 145 -1.67 12.02 -18.95
N SER A 146 -1.72 11.02 -18.07
CA SER A 146 -2.87 10.13 -17.94
C SER A 146 -4.09 10.77 -17.28
N LEU A 147 -3.90 11.83 -16.47
CA LEU A 147 -4.97 12.52 -15.75
C LEU A 147 -5.46 13.79 -16.46
N LEU A 148 -4.61 14.44 -17.25
CA LEU A 148 -4.87 15.77 -17.80
C LEU A 148 -4.97 15.80 -19.34
N GLY A 149 -4.87 14.64 -20.01
CA GLY A 149 -4.89 14.54 -21.47
C GLY A 149 -3.52 14.84 -22.13
N HIS A 150 -3.38 14.35 -23.37
CA HIS A 150 -2.11 14.40 -24.12
C HIS A 150 -1.56 15.82 -24.37
N SER A 151 -2.42 16.84 -24.40
CA SER A 151 -2.01 18.22 -24.66
C SER A 151 -1.26 18.93 -23.50
N GLN A 152 -1.42 18.43 -22.28
CA GLN A 152 -0.79 19.03 -21.09
C GLN A 152 0.48 18.31 -20.63
N HIS A 153 0.73 17.12 -21.15
CA HIS A 153 1.89 16.30 -20.81
C HIS A 153 3.22 17.00 -21.12
N GLY A 154 3.32 17.61 -22.30
CA GLY A 154 4.53 18.35 -22.72
C GLY A 154 4.84 19.58 -21.85
N HIS A 155 3.83 20.26 -21.30
CA HIS A 155 4.04 21.41 -20.43
C HIS A 155 4.57 21.02 -19.04
N MET A 156 4.12 19.90 -18.49
CA MET A 156 4.60 19.42 -17.17
C MET A 156 6.01 18.85 -17.23
N GLU A 157 6.40 18.20 -18.32
CA GLU A 157 7.80 17.77 -18.52
C GLU A 157 8.76 18.96 -18.69
N ALA A 158 8.31 20.01 -19.40
CA ALA A 158 9.15 21.17 -19.69
C ALA A 158 9.39 22.10 -18.49
N VAL A 159 8.43 22.22 -17.58
CA VAL A 159 8.48 23.20 -16.45
C VAL A 159 8.76 22.54 -15.10
N GLY A 160 8.68 21.22 -14.98
CA GLY A 160 8.73 20.52 -13.69
C GLY A 160 7.40 20.62 -12.95
N TYR A 161 7.08 19.54 -12.22
CA TYR A 161 5.78 19.37 -11.59
C TYR A 161 5.46 20.47 -10.54
N ASP A 162 6.42 20.82 -9.70
CA ASP A 162 6.21 21.80 -8.61
C ASP A 162 5.86 23.20 -9.16
N LEU A 163 6.52 23.60 -10.25
CA LEU A 163 6.23 24.87 -10.89
C LEU A 163 4.90 24.85 -11.62
N TYR A 164 4.55 23.72 -12.25
CA TYR A 164 3.24 23.53 -12.90
C TYR A 164 2.09 23.63 -11.90
N VAL A 165 2.16 22.96 -10.74
CA VAL A 165 1.12 23.04 -9.69
C VAL A 165 1.01 24.45 -9.13
N LYS A 166 2.12 25.15 -8.94
CA LYS A 166 2.13 26.54 -8.50
C LYS A 166 1.47 27.46 -9.52
N MET A 167 1.76 27.29 -10.80
CA MET A 167 1.13 28.04 -11.88
C MET A 167 -0.36 27.74 -12.02
N LEU A 168 -0.76 26.47 -11.89
CA LEU A 168 -2.15 26.06 -11.92
C LEU A 168 -2.94 26.64 -10.75
N GLY A 169 -2.38 26.62 -9.54
CA GLY A 169 -2.98 27.24 -8.35
C GLY A 169 -3.16 28.76 -8.54
N GLN A 170 -2.18 29.44 -9.13
CA GLN A 170 -2.27 30.86 -9.45
C GLN A 170 -3.30 31.15 -10.57
N ALA A 171 -3.40 30.30 -11.57
CA ALA A 171 -4.38 30.43 -12.65
C ALA A 171 -5.80 30.24 -12.12
N ILE A 172 -6.05 29.24 -11.26
CA ILE A 172 -7.35 28.98 -10.62
C ILE A 172 -7.75 30.16 -9.74
N SER A 173 -6.85 30.74 -8.95
CA SER A 173 -7.13 31.87 -8.09
C SER A 173 -7.41 33.18 -8.87
N ARG A 174 -6.98 33.27 -10.13
CA ARG A 174 -7.24 34.42 -11.01
C ARG A 174 -8.44 34.21 -11.92
N ALA A 175 -8.98 33.00 -12.01
CA ALA A 175 -10.15 32.74 -12.84
C ALA A 175 -11.40 33.42 -12.22
N PRO A 176 -12.17 34.21 -12.98
CA PRO A 176 -13.41 34.78 -12.51
C PRO A 176 -14.41 33.64 -12.27
N GLY A 177 -14.84 33.43 -11.03
CA GLY A 177 -15.78 32.39 -10.64
C GLY A 177 -15.19 31.28 -9.74
N SER A 178 -14.05 31.51 -9.07
CA SER A 178 -13.56 30.56 -8.07
C SER A 178 -14.58 30.45 -6.92
N TYR A 179 -15.17 29.28 -6.81
CA TYR A 179 -16.10 28.95 -5.73
C TYR A 179 -15.34 28.92 -4.40
N THR A 180 -15.37 30.01 -3.67
CA THR A 180 -15.06 30.09 -2.26
C THR A 180 -16.32 29.75 -1.47
N HIS A 181 -16.72 28.48 -1.45
CA HIS A 181 -17.63 27.93 -0.45
C HIS A 181 -17.58 26.42 -0.53
N LEU A 182 -16.76 25.83 0.31
CA LEU A 182 -17.08 24.60 1.08
C LEU A 182 -16.09 24.50 2.23
#